data_6e135814d4439285519b84a036e2f06f
#
_entry.id   6e135814d4439285519b84a036e2f06f
#
_cell.length_a   1.000
_cell.length_b   1.000
_cell.length_c   1.000
_cell.angle_alpha   90.00
_cell.angle_beta   90.00
_cell.angle_gamma   90.00
#
_symmetry.space_group_name_H-M   'P 1'
#
loop_
_entity.id
_entity.type
_entity.pdbx_description
1 polymer ?
#
loop_
_entity_poly.entity_id
_entity_poly.type
_entity_poly.pdbx_seq_one_letter_code
_entity_poly.pdbx_strand_id
1 'polypeptide(L)'
;MQGRDDSERIVITGVGLASPNGDNLAEFRNALLNGVSGVVPYEIRYFGKTVAGVCHCDITKYRPKREIRRGTRAGSLSVYCVGEAIADAGLNWDCVDKSSVGVYIGVTEHGNVETENEIYEIKQYDYDCSYWSHHHNPRTVTNNPAGEVTLRYGITGPHYTLGAACAAGNAALIQGVQQLRLGEVDLAFAGGVSESIHTFGIFSAFNAQGALSHNEDPTKASRPFDADRNGIVVSEGGCVYVLERLSDAKKRGAKIYGEILGYGMNSDATDFVLPNAERQAQCVRKALKNAGLGPEDIDVVNTHATATHAGDSLEIQALREVFADSRKTYVNNTKSFIGHAMGAAGALELAGNLPSFEDGIVHPTINVENLDPECEIRNLVLNKPVEVGKVRTILNNSFGMVGINAVTIVGKYEG
;
A
#
# COMPACT_ATOMS: atom_id res chain seq x y z
N MET A 1 13.73 -22.14 6.62
CA MET A 1 12.63 -21.92 7.58
C MET A 1 12.34 -23.18 8.38
N GLN A 2 13.30 -23.68 9.14
CA GLN A 2 13.08 -24.80 10.03
C GLN A 2 12.85 -24.25 11.44
N GLY A 3 11.65 -24.39 12.00
CA GLY A 3 11.41 -24.25 13.43
C GLY A 3 10.25 -23.42 13.94
N ARG A 4 9.47 -22.70 13.09
CA ARG A 4 8.23 -22.07 13.60
C ARG A 4 7.06 -23.07 13.52
N ASP A 5 6.32 -23.17 14.62
CA ASP A 5 5.05 -23.92 14.64
C ASP A 5 4.01 -23.25 13.74
N ASP A 6 3.08 -24.02 13.19
CA ASP A 6 1.99 -23.51 12.35
C ASP A 6 1.13 -22.44 13.06
N SER A 7 1.11 -22.42 14.38
CA SER A 7 0.45 -21.40 15.19
C SER A 7 1.19 -20.06 15.22
N GLU A 8 2.49 -20.01 14.86
CA GLU A 8 3.30 -18.81 14.79
C GLU A 8 3.49 -18.29 13.35
N ARG A 9 3.17 -19.13 12.36
CA ARG A 9 3.23 -18.80 10.94
C ARG A 9 1.99 -18.05 10.53
N ILE A 10 2.16 -16.87 9.95
CA ILE A 10 1.04 -16.01 9.52
C ILE A 10 0.96 -15.99 8.01
N VAL A 11 -0.24 -16.29 7.50
CA VAL A 11 -0.52 -16.39 6.06
C VAL A 11 -1.56 -15.38 5.60
N ILE A 12 -1.49 -15.02 4.33
CA ILE A 12 -2.47 -14.20 3.63
C ILE A 12 -3.50 -15.14 3.00
N THR A 13 -4.76 -15.05 3.41
CA THR A 13 -5.83 -15.91 2.95
C THR A 13 -6.90 -15.19 2.13
N GLY A 14 -6.86 -13.86 2.10
CA GLY A 14 -7.74 -13.04 1.28
C GLY A 14 -7.13 -11.70 0.95
N VAL A 15 -7.48 -11.18 -0.21
CA VAL A 15 -7.03 -9.88 -0.74
C VAL A 15 -8.23 -9.10 -1.25
N GLY A 16 -8.47 -7.93 -0.70
CA GLY A 16 -9.46 -6.99 -1.22
C GLY A 16 -8.80 -5.67 -1.56
N LEU A 17 -8.98 -5.18 -2.76
CA LEU A 17 -8.34 -3.95 -3.21
C LEU A 17 -9.24 -3.09 -4.11
N ALA A 18 -8.89 -1.81 -4.14
CA ALA A 18 -9.33 -0.84 -5.13
C ALA A 18 -8.10 -0.06 -5.58
N SER A 19 -7.74 -0.15 -6.84
CA SER A 19 -6.63 0.57 -7.44
C SER A 19 -7.10 1.39 -8.65
N PRO A 20 -6.33 2.39 -9.09
CA PRO A 20 -6.68 3.17 -10.27
C PRO A 20 -6.87 2.37 -11.56
N ASN A 21 -6.30 1.17 -11.66
CA ASN A 21 -6.36 0.32 -12.84
C ASN A 21 -6.93 -1.08 -12.58
N GLY A 22 -7.69 -1.26 -11.49
CA GLY A 22 -8.41 -2.51 -11.21
C GLY A 22 -9.08 -2.52 -9.84
N ASP A 23 -10.29 -3.07 -9.77
CA ASP A 23 -11.12 -3.12 -8.57
C ASP A 23 -11.02 -4.46 -7.82
N ASN A 24 -10.20 -5.39 -8.33
CA ASN A 24 -9.87 -6.67 -7.72
C ASN A 24 -8.49 -7.14 -8.18
N LEU A 25 -7.96 -8.18 -7.53
CA LEU A 25 -6.60 -8.68 -7.77
C LEU A 25 -6.38 -9.14 -9.22
N ALA A 26 -7.38 -9.76 -9.85
CA ALA A 26 -7.26 -10.27 -11.21
C ALA A 26 -7.20 -9.14 -12.26
N GLU A 27 -8.07 -8.13 -12.13
CA GLU A 27 -8.05 -6.93 -12.99
C GLU A 27 -6.75 -6.15 -12.80
N PHE A 28 -6.34 -5.94 -11.55
CA PHE A 28 -5.10 -5.26 -11.22
C PHE A 28 -3.89 -5.97 -11.83
N ARG A 29 -3.78 -7.30 -11.65
CA ARG A 29 -2.71 -8.10 -12.26
C ARG A 29 -2.71 -8.00 -13.78
N ASN A 30 -3.88 -8.12 -14.40
CA ASN A 30 -4.01 -8.01 -15.86
C ASN A 30 -3.53 -6.64 -16.36
N ALA A 31 -3.89 -5.56 -15.68
CA ALA A 31 -3.45 -4.20 -16.01
C ALA A 31 -1.92 -4.06 -15.91
N LEU A 32 -1.30 -4.60 -14.84
CA LEU A 32 0.15 -4.56 -14.65
C LEU A 32 0.90 -5.33 -15.74
N LEU A 33 0.41 -6.49 -16.16
CA LEU A 33 1.06 -7.30 -17.21
C LEU A 33 0.89 -6.69 -18.62
N ASN A 34 -0.19 -5.94 -18.85
CA ASN A 34 -0.48 -5.33 -20.16
C ASN A 34 -0.05 -3.85 -20.27
N GLY A 35 0.66 -3.30 -19.26
CA GLY A 35 1.15 -1.94 -19.33
C GLY A 35 0.07 -0.85 -19.19
N VAL A 36 -1.07 -1.19 -18.56
CA VAL A 36 -2.22 -0.26 -18.47
C VAL A 36 -2.05 0.68 -17.28
N SER A 37 -1.86 1.97 -17.55
CA SER A 37 -1.82 3.02 -16.54
C SER A 37 -3.21 3.34 -16.01
N GLY A 38 -3.31 3.58 -14.70
CA GLY A 38 -4.52 4.08 -14.03
C GLY A 38 -4.45 5.58 -13.73
N VAL A 39 -3.42 6.27 -14.23
CA VAL A 39 -3.28 7.72 -14.06
C VAL A 39 -4.10 8.45 -15.13
N VAL A 40 -4.89 9.43 -14.69
CA VAL A 40 -5.82 10.19 -15.55
C VAL A 40 -5.65 11.70 -15.36
N PRO A 41 -6.12 12.54 -16.31
CA PRO A 41 -6.25 13.97 -16.06
C PRO A 41 -7.15 14.21 -14.84
N TYR A 42 -6.74 15.11 -13.98
CA TYR A 42 -7.45 15.43 -12.75
C TYR A 42 -7.52 16.93 -12.51
N GLU A 43 -8.55 17.38 -11.86
CA GLU A 43 -8.70 18.79 -11.47
C GLU A 43 -9.17 18.86 -10.02
N ILE A 44 -8.48 19.65 -9.21
CA ILE A 44 -8.82 19.83 -7.81
C ILE A 44 -8.93 21.31 -7.47
N ARG A 45 -9.89 21.64 -6.62
CA ARG A 45 -10.18 22.98 -6.11
C ARG A 45 -8.89 23.67 -5.64
N TYR A 46 -8.75 24.95 -5.97
CA TYR A 46 -7.63 25.85 -5.64
C TYR A 46 -6.27 25.50 -6.28
N PHE A 47 -6.04 24.28 -6.66
CA PHE A 47 -4.81 23.87 -7.35
C PHE A 47 -4.97 23.92 -8.87
N GLY A 48 -6.12 23.51 -9.38
CA GLY A 48 -6.43 23.45 -10.82
C GLY A 48 -6.12 22.10 -11.45
N LYS A 49 -5.72 22.12 -12.72
CA LYS A 49 -5.47 20.91 -13.52
C LYS A 49 -4.15 20.23 -13.14
N THR A 50 -4.19 18.92 -13.06
CA THR A 50 -3.06 18.05 -12.73
C THR A 50 -3.35 16.63 -13.26
N VAL A 51 -2.59 15.65 -12.80
CA VAL A 51 -2.83 14.22 -13.02
C VAL A 51 -2.94 13.49 -11.69
N ALA A 52 -3.74 12.43 -11.63
CA ALA A 52 -3.89 11.61 -10.44
C ALA A 52 -4.26 10.16 -10.78
N GLY A 53 -3.94 9.24 -9.86
CA GLY A 53 -4.50 7.89 -9.89
C GLY A 53 -5.88 7.88 -9.22
N VAL A 54 -6.95 7.59 -9.97
CA VAL A 54 -8.34 7.65 -9.50
C VAL A 54 -8.97 6.26 -9.51
N CYS A 55 -9.54 5.84 -8.38
CA CYS A 55 -10.26 4.56 -8.28
C CYS A 55 -11.71 4.68 -8.74
N HIS A 56 -12.19 3.67 -9.45
CA HIS A 56 -13.54 3.61 -10.02
C HIS A 56 -14.45 2.57 -9.34
N CYS A 57 -13.99 1.95 -8.24
CA CYS A 57 -14.74 0.93 -7.53
C CYS A 57 -16.11 1.42 -7.03
N ASP A 58 -17.10 0.55 -7.09
CA ASP A 58 -18.43 0.83 -6.54
C ASP A 58 -18.42 0.71 -5.01
N ILE A 59 -18.13 1.80 -4.32
CA ILE A 59 -18.16 1.87 -2.85
C ILE A 59 -19.55 1.59 -2.25
N THR A 60 -20.62 1.54 -3.06
CA THR A 60 -21.96 1.18 -2.58
C THR A 60 -22.16 -0.32 -2.47
N LYS A 61 -21.27 -1.15 -3.03
CA LYS A 61 -21.37 -2.62 -3.02
C LYS A 61 -21.51 -3.20 -1.61
N TYR A 62 -20.76 -2.65 -0.66
CA TYR A 62 -20.76 -3.13 0.73
C TYR A 62 -21.34 -2.13 1.73
N ARG A 63 -21.75 -0.95 1.26
CA ARG A 63 -22.14 0.14 2.16
C ARG A 63 -23.32 0.94 1.60
N PRO A 64 -24.45 1.08 2.34
CA PRO A 64 -25.58 1.86 1.87
C PRO A 64 -25.23 3.35 1.79
N LYS A 65 -25.81 4.06 0.81
CA LYS A 65 -25.58 5.50 0.56
C LYS A 65 -25.73 6.39 1.81
N ARG A 66 -26.61 5.99 2.75
CA ARG A 66 -26.79 6.73 4.02
C ARG A 66 -25.53 6.71 4.88
N GLU A 67 -24.84 5.57 4.96
CA GLU A 67 -23.60 5.43 5.73
C GLU A 67 -22.44 6.14 5.03
N ILE A 68 -22.36 6.04 3.69
CA ILE A 68 -21.33 6.75 2.89
C ILE A 68 -21.38 8.25 3.17
N ARG A 69 -22.59 8.85 3.18
CA ARG A 69 -22.77 10.29 3.48
C ARG A 69 -22.35 10.71 4.89
N ARG A 70 -22.25 9.78 5.83
CA ARG A 70 -21.84 10.04 7.23
C ARG A 70 -20.37 9.75 7.47
N GLY A 71 -19.76 8.95 6.61
CA GLY A 71 -18.37 8.53 6.70
C GLY A 71 -17.42 9.37 5.84
N THR A 72 -16.25 8.80 5.58
CA THR A 72 -15.15 9.39 4.79
C THR A 72 -14.89 8.59 3.52
N ARG A 73 -14.11 9.15 2.60
CA ARG A 73 -13.64 8.41 1.43
C ARG A 73 -12.71 7.28 1.85
N ALA A 74 -11.74 7.55 2.76
CA ALA A 74 -10.85 6.54 3.31
C ALA A 74 -11.62 5.41 4.00
N GLY A 75 -12.64 5.74 4.83
CA GLY A 75 -13.52 4.75 5.44
C GLY A 75 -14.31 3.94 4.41
N SER A 76 -14.79 4.57 3.33
CA SER A 76 -15.50 3.87 2.26
C SER A 76 -14.61 2.89 1.49
N LEU A 77 -13.37 3.29 1.18
CA LEU A 77 -12.37 2.40 0.58
C LEU A 77 -11.99 1.25 1.53
N SER A 78 -11.81 1.53 2.84
CA SER A 78 -11.54 0.50 3.84
C SER A 78 -12.65 -0.54 3.91
N VAL A 79 -13.91 -0.09 3.96
CA VAL A 79 -15.10 -0.98 3.98
C VAL A 79 -15.18 -1.80 2.69
N TYR A 80 -14.95 -1.18 1.54
CA TYR A 80 -14.93 -1.89 0.26
C TYR A 80 -13.85 -2.97 0.23
N CYS A 81 -12.60 -2.62 0.53
CA CYS A 81 -11.48 -3.57 0.51
C CYS A 81 -11.66 -4.72 1.50
N VAL A 82 -12.18 -4.45 2.70
CA VAL A 82 -12.50 -5.52 3.68
C VAL A 82 -13.61 -6.43 3.15
N GLY A 83 -14.65 -5.88 2.51
CA GLY A 83 -15.71 -6.69 1.90
C GLY A 83 -15.19 -7.62 0.79
N GLU A 84 -14.35 -7.09 -0.09
CA GLU A 84 -13.69 -7.90 -1.12
C GLU A 84 -12.77 -8.96 -0.49
N ALA A 85 -12.00 -8.60 0.57
CA ALA A 85 -11.11 -9.53 1.27
C ALA A 85 -11.89 -10.67 1.97
N ILE A 86 -13.04 -10.39 2.59
CA ILE A 86 -13.92 -11.40 3.18
C ILE A 86 -14.43 -12.37 2.10
N ALA A 87 -14.89 -11.83 0.97
CA ALA A 87 -15.40 -12.62 -0.15
C ALA A 87 -14.30 -13.50 -0.77
N ASP A 88 -13.13 -12.92 -1.02
CA ASP A 88 -11.97 -13.60 -1.61
C ASP A 88 -11.41 -14.71 -0.68
N ALA A 89 -11.38 -14.46 0.64
CA ALA A 89 -10.98 -15.46 1.64
C ALA A 89 -11.99 -16.60 1.83
N GLY A 90 -13.18 -16.48 1.23
CA GLY A 90 -14.27 -17.46 1.43
C GLY A 90 -14.73 -17.57 2.89
N LEU A 91 -14.64 -16.47 3.65
CA LEU A 91 -15.05 -16.47 5.05
C LEU A 91 -16.57 -16.51 5.18
N ASN A 92 -17.09 -17.49 5.94
CA ASN A 92 -18.48 -17.45 6.41
C ASN A 92 -18.58 -16.44 7.54
N TRP A 93 -18.81 -15.16 7.17
CA TRP A 93 -18.73 -14.04 8.09
C TRP A 93 -19.69 -14.16 9.29
N ASP A 94 -20.84 -14.79 9.13
CA ASP A 94 -21.81 -14.98 10.21
C ASP A 94 -21.30 -15.95 11.30
N CYS A 95 -20.36 -16.85 10.94
CA CYS A 95 -19.77 -17.81 11.86
C CYS A 95 -18.47 -17.32 12.52
N VAL A 96 -17.91 -16.17 12.09
CA VAL A 96 -16.68 -15.62 12.67
C VAL A 96 -17.00 -14.97 14.02
N ASP A 97 -16.19 -15.26 15.05
CA ASP A 97 -16.24 -14.54 16.31
C ASP A 97 -15.68 -13.12 16.12
N LYS A 98 -16.57 -12.12 16.11
CA LYS A 98 -16.23 -10.72 15.87
C LYS A 98 -15.36 -10.10 16.98
N SER A 99 -15.31 -10.71 18.16
CA SER A 99 -14.51 -10.23 19.29
C SER A 99 -13.03 -10.60 19.13
N SER A 100 -12.72 -11.62 18.35
CA SER A 100 -11.35 -12.06 18.04
C SER A 100 -10.81 -11.53 16.71
N VAL A 101 -11.52 -10.60 16.06
CA VAL A 101 -11.10 -9.98 14.79
C VAL A 101 -10.47 -8.62 15.05
N GLY A 102 -9.25 -8.41 14.55
CA GLY A 102 -8.55 -7.12 14.57
C GLY A 102 -8.62 -6.38 13.22
N VAL A 103 -8.64 -5.04 13.26
CA VAL A 103 -8.60 -4.18 12.06
C VAL A 103 -7.47 -3.18 12.15
N TYR A 104 -6.52 -3.24 11.20
CA TYR A 104 -5.30 -2.45 11.17
C TYR A 104 -5.18 -1.76 9.81
N ILE A 105 -5.53 -0.47 9.75
CA ILE A 105 -5.55 0.31 8.51
C ILE A 105 -4.47 1.40 8.53
N GLY A 106 -3.53 1.32 7.60
CA GLY A 106 -2.49 2.34 7.41
C GLY A 106 -3.00 3.52 6.61
N VAL A 107 -2.65 4.73 7.04
CA VAL A 107 -2.91 5.99 6.33
C VAL A 107 -1.70 6.91 6.40
N THR A 108 -1.52 7.77 5.41
CA THR A 108 -0.51 8.84 5.47
C THR A 108 -1.03 9.99 6.32
N GLU A 109 -2.22 10.47 5.99
CA GLU A 109 -2.96 11.51 6.71
C GLU A 109 -4.43 11.15 6.78
N HIS A 110 -5.18 11.78 7.67
CA HIS A 110 -6.62 11.64 7.77
C HIS A 110 -7.28 12.90 8.32
N GLY A 111 -8.49 13.19 7.84
CA GLY A 111 -9.28 14.34 8.25
C GLY A 111 -8.99 15.63 7.49
N ASN A 112 -7.97 15.68 6.65
CA ASN A 112 -7.65 16.85 5.83
C ASN A 112 -8.78 17.13 4.82
N VAL A 113 -9.28 16.10 4.14
CA VAL A 113 -10.36 16.20 3.16
C VAL A 113 -11.61 16.81 3.79
N GLU A 114 -12.00 16.29 4.96
CA GLU A 114 -13.18 16.74 5.69
C GLU A 114 -13.02 18.18 6.17
N THR A 115 -11.84 18.52 6.72
CA THR A 115 -11.58 19.87 7.24
C THR A 115 -11.52 20.90 6.11
N GLU A 116 -10.87 20.59 5.00
CA GLU A 116 -10.85 21.46 3.82
C GLU A 116 -12.25 21.69 3.25
N ASN A 117 -13.08 20.65 3.21
CA ASN A 117 -14.47 20.75 2.75
C ASN A 117 -15.33 21.58 3.69
N GLU A 118 -15.24 21.39 5.01
CA GLU A 118 -15.99 22.19 5.98
C GLU A 118 -15.59 23.68 5.91
N ILE A 119 -14.30 24.00 5.82
CA ILE A 119 -13.82 25.37 5.66
C ILE A 119 -14.36 25.98 4.36
N TYR A 120 -14.40 25.22 3.27
CA TYR A 120 -14.99 25.68 2.02
C TYR A 120 -16.49 25.93 2.14
N GLU A 121 -17.23 25.05 2.79
CA GLU A 121 -18.69 25.19 2.96
C GLU A 121 -19.06 26.39 3.85
N ILE A 122 -18.41 26.56 5.02
CA ILE A 122 -18.75 27.69 5.91
C ILE A 122 -18.37 29.08 5.35
N LYS A 123 -17.53 29.14 4.32
CA LYS A 123 -17.23 30.39 3.61
C LYS A 123 -18.49 31.09 3.11
N GLN A 124 -19.50 30.35 2.62
CA GLN A 124 -20.77 30.89 2.15
C GLN A 124 -21.63 31.49 3.29
N TYR A 125 -21.28 31.25 4.54
CA TYR A 125 -21.90 31.77 5.76
C TYR A 125 -20.97 32.71 6.53
N ASP A 126 -20.06 33.42 5.83
CA ASP A 126 -19.08 34.35 6.40
C ASP A 126 -18.25 33.74 7.56
N TYR A 127 -17.95 32.43 7.45
CA TYR A 127 -17.21 31.63 8.45
C TYR A 127 -17.94 31.54 9.81
N ASP A 128 -19.27 31.65 9.86
CA ASP A 128 -20.04 31.36 11.07
C ASP A 128 -19.96 29.89 11.43
N CYS A 129 -19.23 29.57 12.50
CA CYS A 129 -19.00 28.20 12.95
C CYS A 129 -20.28 27.51 13.46
N SER A 130 -21.40 28.19 13.62
CA SER A 130 -22.69 27.56 13.95
C SER A 130 -23.20 26.64 12.83
N TYR A 131 -22.71 26.84 11.61
CA TYR A 131 -23.00 25.99 10.44
C TYR A 131 -22.02 24.81 10.28
N TRP A 132 -21.04 24.64 11.21
CA TRP A 132 -20.10 23.54 11.15
C TRP A 132 -20.81 22.18 11.29
N SER A 133 -20.41 21.20 10.47
CA SER A 133 -21.03 19.88 10.48
C SER A 133 -20.83 19.14 11.81
N HIS A 134 -21.91 18.66 12.40
CA HIS A 134 -21.86 17.79 13.59
C HIS A 134 -21.23 16.40 13.29
N HIS A 135 -21.04 16.07 12.02
CA HIS A 135 -20.34 14.86 11.60
C HIS A 135 -18.82 15.05 11.49
N HIS A 136 -18.31 16.29 11.60
CA HIS A 136 -16.89 16.55 11.40
C HIS A 136 -15.99 15.76 12.38
N ASN A 137 -16.23 15.87 13.69
CA ASN A 137 -15.40 15.19 14.68
C ASN A 137 -15.28 13.66 14.44
N PRO A 138 -16.37 12.89 14.31
CA PRO A 138 -16.25 11.46 14.04
C PRO A 138 -15.60 11.12 12.68
N ARG A 139 -15.58 12.06 11.73
CA ARG A 139 -14.88 11.87 10.45
C ARG A 139 -13.39 12.14 10.52
N THR A 140 -12.95 13.06 11.39
CA THR A 140 -11.56 13.51 11.44
C THR A 140 -10.70 12.83 12.51
N VAL A 141 -11.32 12.11 13.46
CA VAL A 141 -10.56 11.30 14.43
C VAL A 141 -9.74 10.24 13.72
N THR A 142 -8.49 10.10 14.09
CA THR A 142 -7.51 9.27 13.37
C THR A 142 -7.87 7.79 13.27
N ASN A 143 -8.67 7.26 14.19
CA ASN A 143 -9.15 5.87 14.12
C ASN A 143 -10.34 5.66 13.18
N ASN A 144 -10.85 6.71 12.51
CA ASN A 144 -12.06 6.64 11.69
C ASN A 144 -12.00 5.57 10.59
N PRO A 145 -10.97 5.46 9.71
CA PRO A 145 -10.97 4.47 8.63
C PRO A 145 -11.12 3.02 9.12
N ALA A 146 -10.42 2.66 10.20
CA ALA A 146 -10.57 1.34 10.83
C ALA A 146 -11.91 1.21 11.57
N GLY A 147 -12.35 2.29 12.24
CA GLY A 147 -13.64 2.34 12.95
C GLY A 147 -14.84 2.16 12.03
N GLU A 148 -14.83 2.72 10.82
CA GLU A 148 -15.91 2.53 9.85
C GLU A 148 -16.04 1.07 9.41
N VAL A 149 -14.93 0.34 9.33
CA VAL A 149 -14.91 -1.12 9.08
C VAL A 149 -15.59 -1.86 10.23
N THR A 150 -15.22 -1.55 11.48
CA THR A 150 -15.81 -2.22 12.65
C THR A 150 -17.30 -1.99 12.74
N LEU A 151 -17.74 -0.76 12.50
CA LEU A 151 -19.17 -0.41 12.48
C LEU A 151 -19.93 -1.17 11.38
N ARG A 152 -19.33 -1.31 10.20
CA ARG A 152 -19.99 -1.97 9.05
C ARG A 152 -20.11 -3.47 9.23
N TYR A 153 -19.06 -4.13 9.75
CA TYR A 153 -18.99 -5.59 9.82
C TYR A 153 -19.29 -6.15 11.20
N GLY A 154 -19.65 -5.29 12.18
CA GLY A 154 -19.98 -5.69 13.54
C GLY A 154 -18.78 -6.23 14.33
N ILE A 155 -17.57 -5.80 13.97
CA ILE A 155 -16.33 -6.23 14.64
C ILE A 155 -16.25 -5.56 16.01
N THR A 156 -16.01 -6.35 17.05
CA THR A 156 -15.89 -5.87 18.44
C THR A 156 -14.50 -6.08 19.02
N GLY A 157 -13.58 -6.65 18.25
CA GLY A 157 -12.15 -6.71 18.60
C GLY A 157 -11.41 -5.39 18.36
N PRO A 158 -10.10 -5.35 18.60
CA PRO A 158 -9.30 -4.13 18.53
C PRO A 158 -9.21 -3.57 17.11
N HIS A 159 -9.25 -2.24 16.99
CA HIS A 159 -9.01 -1.57 15.72
C HIS A 159 -8.08 -0.37 15.88
N TYR A 160 -7.17 -0.21 14.93
CA TYR A 160 -6.24 0.91 14.87
C TYR A 160 -6.13 1.43 13.44
N THR A 161 -6.10 2.76 13.31
CA THR A 161 -5.56 3.40 12.12
C THR A 161 -4.12 3.81 12.44
N LEU A 162 -3.18 3.39 11.60
CA LEU A 162 -1.75 3.59 11.82
C LEU A 162 -1.22 4.70 10.91
N GLY A 163 -0.68 5.75 11.50
CA GLY A 163 0.07 6.78 10.81
C GLY A 163 1.54 6.39 10.67
N ALA A 164 1.98 6.13 9.43
CA ALA A 164 3.37 5.85 9.12
C ALA A 164 3.74 6.38 7.72
N ALA A 165 3.20 7.54 7.38
CA ALA A 165 3.37 8.16 6.06
C ALA A 165 3.18 7.12 4.93
N CYS A 166 4.04 7.13 3.91
CA CYS A 166 3.94 6.20 2.78
C CYS A 166 4.21 4.73 3.16
N ALA A 167 4.82 4.48 4.34
CA ALA A 167 5.08 3.13 4.86
C ALA A 167 3.87 2.51 5.61
N ALA A 168 2.76 3.24 5.72
CA ALA A 168 1.65 2.88 6.60
C ALA A 168 0.99 1.53 6.25
N GLY A 169 0.86 1.18 4.97
CA GLY A 169 0.31 -0.11 4.54
C GLY A 169 1.15 -1.29 5.03
N ASN A 170 2.48 -1.23 4.86
CA ASN A 170 3.39 -2.25 5.38
C ASN A 170 3.41 -2.26 6.91
N ALA A 171 3.36 -1.08 7.57
CA ALA A 171 3.30 -0.99 9.03
C ALA A 171 2.04 -1.66 9.59
N ALA A 172 0.89 -1.47 8.93
CA ALA A 172 -0.35 -2.11 9.32
C ALA A 172 -0.34 -3.63 9.13
N LEU A 173 0.26 -4.13 8.03
CA LEU A 173 0.51 -5.57 7.86
C LEU A 173 1.36 -6.14 8.99
N ILE A 174 2.46 -5.46 9.34
CA ILE A 174 3.35 -5.85 10.44
C ILE A 174 2.58 -5.86 11.76
N GLN A 175 1.74 -4.85 12.02
CA GLN A 175 0.90 -4.80 13.23
C GLN A 175 -0.05 -6.00 13.29
N GLY A 176 -0.75 -6.32 12.18
CA GLY A 176 -1.64 -7.49 12.11
C GLY A 176 -0.91 -8.80 12.42
N VAL A 177 0.28 -9.00 11.84
CA VAL A 177 1.14 -10.16 12.13
C VAL A 177 1.51 -10.23 13.61
N GLN A 178 1.88 -9.12 14.22
CA GLN A 178 2.26 -9.07 15.65
C GLN A 178 1.08 -9.41 16.55
N GLN A 179 -0.12 -8.89 16.28
CA GLN A 179 -1.30 -9.15 17.10
C GLN A 179 -1.76 -10.62 17.01
N LEU A 180 -1.67 -11.22 15.84
CA LEU A 180 -1.94 -12.66 15.66
C LEU A 180 -0.92 -13.52 16.43
N ARG A 181 0.38 -13.18 16.38
CA ARG A 181 1.42 -13.91 17.12
C ARG A 181 1.30 -13.75 18.64
N LEU A 182 0.85 -12.59 19.11
CA LEU A 182 0.59 -12.36 20.54
C LEU A 182 -0.68 -13.09 21.04
N GLY A 183 -1.53 -13.58 20.13
CA GLY A 183 -2.80 -14.21 20.50
C GLY A 183 -3.90 -13.22 20.90
N GLU A 184 -3.72 -11.94 20.62
CA GLU A 184 -4.73 -10.89 20.89
C GLU A 184 -5.93 -10.98 19.94
N VAL A 185 -5.71 -11.52 18.73
CA VAL A 185 -6.75 -11.77 17.72
C VAL A 185 -6.51 -13.11 17.03
N ASP A 186 -7.56 -13.67 16.44
CA ASP A 186 -7.49 -14.91 15.65
C ASP A 186 -7.55 -14.65 14.16
N LEU A 187 -8.08 -13.50 13.76
CA LEU A 187 -8.14 -13.03 12.39
C LEU A 187 -7.83 -11.54 12.35
N ALA A 188 -7.02 -11.09 11.38
CA ALA A 188 -6.71 -9.69 11.23
C ALA A 188 -7.00 -9.21 9.80
N PHE A 189 -7.72 -8.08 9.69
CA PHE A 189 -7.74 -7.27 8.48
C PHE A 189 -6.61 -6.24 8.58
N ALA A 190 -5.64 -6.32 7.66
CA ALA A 190 -4.47 -5.46 7.71
C ALA A 190 -4.09 -4.95 6.31
N GLY A 191 -3.82 -3.66 6.18
CA GLY A 191 -3.47 -3.05 4.91
C GLY A 191 -3.47 -1.54 4.99
N GLY A 192 -3.71 -0.85 3.87
CA GLY A 192 -3.72 0.60 3.85
C GLY A 192 -4.72 1.18 2.86
N VAL A 193 -5.11 2.42 3.12
CA VAL A 193 -5.99 3.20 2.25
C VAL A 193 -5.47 4.63 2.09
N SER A 194 -5.87 5.28 1.01
CA SER A 194 -5.56 6.68 0.73
C SER A 194 -6.74 7.38 0.07
N GLU A 195 -7.04 8.58 0.55
CA GLU A 195 -7.99 9.53 -0.03
C GLU A 195 -7.31 10.83 -0.49
N SER A 196 -5.98 10.82 -0.59
CA SER A 196 -5.13 12.01 -0.74
C SER A 196 -5.41 12.84 -1.99
N ILE A 197 -6.02 12.28 -3.03
CA ILE A 197 -6.41 13.06 -4.23
C ILE A 197 -7.57 14.04 -3.96
N HIS A 198 -8.27 13.92 -2.84
CA HIS A 198 -9.42 14.77 -2.49
C HIS A 198 -9.04 15.98 -1.63
N THR A 199 -7.75 16.15 -1.29
CA THR A 199 -7.22 17.31 -0.55
C THR A 199 -6.26 18.11 -1.44
N PHE A 200 -6.55 19.40 -1.65
CA PHE A 200 -5.67 20.27 -2.43
C PHE A 200 -4.35 20.53 -1.72
N GLY A 201 -4.31 20.43 -0.39
CA GLY A 201 -3.12 20.65 0.43
C GLY A 201 -1.97 19.71 0.04
N ILE A 202 -2.24 18.45 -0.24
CA ILE A 202 -1.23 17.47 -0.67
C ILE A 202 -0.60 17.88 -2.01
N PHE A 203 -1.41 18.21 -3.02
CA PHE A 203 -0.90 18.67 -4.32
C PHE A 203 -0.08 19.94 -4.19
N SER A 204 -0.60 20.92 -3.41
CA SER A 204 0.09 22.17 -3.17
C SER A 204 1.42 21.99 -2.44
N ALA A 205 1.47 21.09 -1.45
CA ALA A 205 2.66 20.81 -0.68
C ALA A 205 3.75 20.14 -1.54
N PHE A 206 3.42 19.08 -2.29
CA PHE A 206 4.38 18.45 -3.20
C PHE A 206 4.83 19.37 -4.33
N ASN A 207 3.93 20.22 -4.84
CA ASN A 207 4.30 21.23 -5.82
C ASN A 207 5.29 22.25 -5.24
N ALA A 208 5.05 22.74 -4.03
CA ALA A 208 5.96 23.69 -3.35
C ALA A 208 7.32 23.06 -3.03
N GLN A 209 7.39 21.76 -2.82
CA GLN A 209 8.63 20.99 -2.62
C GLN A 209 9.35 20.68 -3.95
N GLY A 210 8.77 20.98 -5.12
CA GLY A 210 9.29 20.56 -6.42
C GLY A 210 9.25 19.04 -6.62
N ALA A 211 8.35 18.35 -5.92
CA ALA A 211 8.24 16.90 -5.90
C ALA A 211 6.94 16.37 -6.55
N LEU A 212 6.10 17.25 -7.11
CA LEU A 212 4.89 16.85 -7.85
C LEU A 212 5.20 16.72 -9.34
N SER A 213 4.70 15.66 -9.98
CA SER A 213 4.85 15.48 -11.43
C SER A 213 4.10 16.56 -12.21
N HIS A 214 4.76 17.13 -13.21
CA HIS A 214 4.23 18.13 -14.15
C HIS A 214 4.06 17.59 -15.57
N ASN A 215 4.06 16.26 -15.76
CA ASN A 215 3.90 15.67 -17.08
C ASN A 215 2.43 15.83 -17.55
N GLU A 216 2.23 16.39 -18.75
CA GLU A 216 0.91 16.61 -19.32
C GLU A 216 0.27 15.32 -19.85
N ASP A 217 1.08 14.30 -20.22
CA ASP A 217 0.58 12.97 -20.56
C ASP A 217 0.40 12.14 -19.27
N PRO A 218 -0.85 11.92 -18.84
CA PRO A 218 -1.11 11.22 -17.58
C PRO A 218 -0.56 9.80 -17.59
N THR A 219 -0.53 9.14 -18.76
CA THR A 219 -0.07 7.74 -18.87
C THR A 219 1.44 7.61 -18.68
N LYS A 220 2.19 8.71 -18.86
CA LYS A 220 3.65 8.81 -18.72
C LYS A 220 4.10 9.59 -17.48
N ALA A 221 3.17 10.08 -16.68
CA ALA A 221 3.48 10.99 -15.58
C ALA A 221 4.22 10.31 -14.42
N SER A 222 3.84 9.08 -14.08
CA SER A 222 4.57 8.29 -13.09
C SER A 222 5.67 7.48 -13.79
N ARG A 223 6.93 7.91 -13.63
CA ARG A 223 8.09 7.34 -14.34
C ARG A 223 9.30 7.08 -13.44
N PRO A 224 9.17 6.20 -12.43
CA PRO A 224 10.29 5.86 -11.55
C PRO A 224 11.50 5.38 -12.34
N PHE A 225 12.71 5.78 -11.90
CA PHE A 225 14.02 5.44 -12.47
C PHE A 225 14.34 6.10 -13.83
N ASP A 226 13.40 6.76 -14.46
CA ASP A 226 13.67 7.50 -15.70
C ASP A 226 14.49 8.76 -15.42
N ALA A 227 15.43 9.10 -16.31
CA ALA A 227 16.26 10.30 -16.18
C ALA A 227 15.46 11.61 -16.19
N ASP A 228 14.31 11.62 -16.89
CA ASP A 228 13.42 12.77 -17.00
C ASP A 228 12.27 12.73 -15.97
N ARG A 229 12.37 11.91 -14.92
CA ARG A 229 11.39 11.87 -13.84
C ARG A 229 11.35 13.21 -13.11
N ASN A 230 10.18 13.67 -12.76
CA ASN A 230 10.03 15.02 -12.20
C ASN A 230 9.08 15.09 -11.00
N GLY A 231 8.79 13.96 -10.37
CA GLY A 231 8.05 13.94 -9.13
C GLY A 231 6.90 12.92 -9.06
N ILE A 232 6.21 12.99 -7.96
CA ILE A 232 5.13 12.09 -7.55
C ILE A 232 3.86 12.38 -8.35
N VAL A 233 3.17 11.34 -8.79
CA VAL A 233 1.75 11.40 -9.16
C VAL A 233 0.94 10.98 -7.94
N VAL A 234 0.13 11.88 -7.39
CA VAL A 234 -0.73 11.54 -6.24
C VAL A 234 -1.82 10.57 -6.66
N SER A 235 -2.11 9.58 -5.83
CA SER A 235 -3.12 8.56 -6.12
C SER A 235 -3.97 8.25 -4.90
N GLU A 236 -5.23 7.86 -5.12
CA GLU A 236 -6.05 7.19 -4.11
C GLU A 236 -6.00 5.68 -4.30
N GLY A 237 -6.53 4.95 -3.34
CA GLY A 237 -6.69 3.50 -3.41
C GLY A 237 -6.73 2.84 -2.05
N GLY A 238 -6.82 1.52 -2.07
CA GLY A 238 -6.78 0.71 -0.88
C GLY A 238 -6.47 -0.75 -1.19
N CYS A 239 -5.82 -1.40 -0.25
CA CYS A 239 -5.69 -2.84 -0.23
C CYS A 239 -5.68 -3.32 1.22
N VAL A 240 -6.52 -4.32 1.50
CA VAL A 240 -6.62 -4.96 2.81
C VAL A 240 -6.53 -6.46 2.63
N TYR A 241 -5.73 -7.08 3.48
CA TYR A 241 -5.52 -8.52 3.53
C TYR A 241 -6.25 -9.14 4.70
N VAL A 242 -6.72 -10.38 4.50
CA VAL A 242 -7.05 -11.29 5.60
C VAL A 242 -5.78 -12.00 6.00
N LEU A 243 -5.38 -11.85 7.26
CA LEU A 243 -4.26 -12.55 7.87
C LEU A 243 -4.78 -13.54 8.89
N GLU A 244 -4.24 -14.76 8.89
CA GLU A 244 -4.57 -15.84 9.82
C GLU A 244 -3.31 -16.60 10.22
N ARG A 245 -3.36 -17.29 11.36
CA ARG A 245 -2.36 -18.33 11.65
C ARG A 245 -2.50 -19.46 10.63
N LEU A 246 -1.40 -20.04 10.20
CA LEU A 246 -1.42 -21.16 9.26
C LEU A 246 -2.25 -22.34 9.77
N SER A 247 -2.19 -22.62 11.09
CA SER A 247 -3.02 -23.66 11.73
C SER A 247 -4.51 -23.44 11.51
N ASP A 248 -4.99 -22.20 11.59
CA ASP A 248 -6.41 -21.85 11.46
C ASP A 248 -6.83 -21.84 9.98
N ALA A 249 -5.98 -21.30 9.10
CA ALA A 249 -6.16 -21.35 7.66
C ALA A 249 -6.30 -22.81 7.15
N LYS A 250 -5.44 -23.72 7.63
CA LYS A 250 -5.51 -25.16 7.30
C LYS A 250 -6.80 -25.81 7.79
N LYS A 251 -7.24 -25.51 9.02
CA LYS A 251 -8.48 -26.08 9.58
C LYS A 251 -9.71 -25.79 8.72
N ARG A 252 -9.79 -24.58 8.13
CA ARG A 252 -10.92 -24.21 7.28
C ARG A 252 -10.71 -24.47 5.78
N GLY A 253 -9.55 -25.01 5.39
CA GLY A 253 -9.21 -25.26 3.99
C GLY A 253 -9.05 -23.98 3.16
N ALA A 254 -8.48 -22.94 3.75
CA ALA A 254 -8.32 -21.64 3.10
C ALA A 254 -7.38 -21.73 1.89
N LYS A 255 -7.67 -20.92 0.86
CA LYS A 255 -6.67 -20.53 -0.12
C LYS A 255 -5.59 -19.71 0.58
N ILE A 256 -4.33 -19.96 0.27
CA ILE A 256 -3.19 -19.22 0.82
C ILE A 256 -2.44 -18.55 -0.32
N TYR A 257 -2.38 -17.23 -0.31
CA TYR A 257 -1.64 -16.42 -1.28
C TYR A 257 -0.15 -16.38 -1.02
N GLY A 258 0.24 -16.46 0.25
CA GLY A 258 1.62 -16.44 0.70
C GLY A 258 1.73 -16.39 2.21
N GLU A 259 2.93 -16.57 2.72
CA GLU A 259 3.27 -16.51 4.15
C GLU A 259 4.13 -15.28 4.43
N ILE A 260 3.84 -14.53 5.49
CA ILE A 260 4.70 -13.43 5.95
C ILE A 260 5.93 -14.03 6.65
N LEU A 261 7.03 -14.11 5.93
CA LEU A 261 8.27 -14.73 6.42
C LEU A 261 8.99 -13.85 7.41
N GLY A 262 9.03 -12.55 7.13
CA GLY A 262 9.73 -11.59 7.96
C GLY A 262 9.38 -10.15 7.64
N TYR A 263 9.85 -9.26 8.49
CA TYR A 263 9.68 -7.82 8.34
C TYR A 263 10.78 -7.04 9.04
N GLY A 264 10.96 -5.79 8.61
CA GLY A 264 11.83 -4.81 9.24
C GLY A 264 11.15 -3.46 9.35
N MET A 265 11.40 -2.73 10.43
CA MET A 265 11.05 -1.32 10.60
C MET A 265 12.19 -0.60 11.29
N ASN A 266 12.47 0.63 10.87
CA ASN A 266 13.39 1.54 11.54
C ASN A 266 13.05 2.99 11.17
N SER A 267 13.86 3.92 11.66
CA SER A 267 13.78 5.35 11.35
C SER A 267 15.11 5.86 10.82
N ASP A 268 15.08 6.80 9.89
CA ASP A 268 16.26 7.47 9.34
C ASP A 268 16.92 8.40 10.36
N ALA A 269 16.12 9.15 11.11
CA ALA A 269 16.54 10.11 12.13
C ALA A 269 17.49 11.19 11.59
N THR A 270 17.32 11.62 10.33
CA THR A 270 18.22 12.56 9.65
C THR A 270 17.53 13.81 9.13
N ASP A 271 16.44 13.66 8.37
CA ASP A 271 15.76 14.75 7.67
C ASP A 271 14.23 14.53 7.64
N PHE A 272 13.47 15.63 7.42
CA PHE A 272 12.00 15.55 7.29
C PHE A 272 11.56 14.94 5.96
N VAL A 273 12.33 15.09 4.89
CA VAL A 273 11.94 14.77 3.52
C VAL A 273 12.95 13.84 2.84
N LEU A 274 14.26 14.13 2.97
CA LEU A 274 15.30 13.36 2.30
C LEU A 274 15.50 11.99 2.96
N PRO A 275 15.38 10.89 2.19
CA PRO A 275 15.59 9.55 2.72
C PRO A 275 17.08 9.27 2.98
N ASN A 276 17.34 8.25 3.80
CA ASN A 276 18.69 7.82 4.14
C ASN A 276 18.95 6.40 3.62
N ALA A 277 19.79 6.27 2.59
CA ALA A 277 20.08 4.99 1.94
C ALA A 277 20.65 3.94 2.91
N GLU A 278 21.54 4.33 3.85
CA GLU A 278 22.10 3.42 4.84
C GLU A 278 21.01 2.85 5.76
N ARG A 279 20.07 3.70 6.21
CA ARG A 279 18.97 3.27 7.09
C ARG A 279 17.96 2.40 6.34
N GLN A 280 17.68 2.71 5.08
CA GLN A 280 16.88 1.85 4.21
C GLN A 280 17.55 0.46 4.06
N ALA A 281 18.86 0.40 3.75
CA ALA A 281 19.61 -0.85 3.68
C ALA A 281 19.59 -1.63 5.00
N GLN A 282 19.71 -0.94 6.14
CA GLN A 282 19.58 -1.55 7.47
C GLN A 282 18.17 -2.13 7.70
N CYS A 283 17.11 -1.44 7.24
CA CYS A 283 15.74 -1.93 7.32
C CYS A 283 15.55 -3.23 6.52
N VAL A 284 16.06 -3.26 5.29
CA VAL A 284 16.05 -4.47 4.43
C VAL A 284 16.80 -5.63 5.11
N ARG A 285 18.01 -5.38 5.63
CA ARG A 285 18.78 -6.41 6.36
C ARG A 285 18.05 -6.90 7.61
N LYS A 286 17.34 -6.02 8.31
CA LYS A 286 16.52 -6.40 9.46
C LYS A 286 15.37 -7.33 9.04
N ALA A 287 14.71 -7.05 7.92
CA ALA A 287 13.66 -7.91 7.36
C ALA A 287 14.22 -9.28 6.98
N LEU A 288 15.34 -9.34 6.27
CA LEU A 288 16.04 -10.57 5.90
C LEU A 288 16.41 -11.40 7.13
N LYS A 289 17.03 -10.78 8.13
CA LYS A 289 17.37 -11.44 9.39
C LYS A 289 16.14 -12.00 10.11
N ASN A 290 15.03 -11.24 10.14
CA ASN A 290 13.78 -11.67 10.77
C ASN A 290 13.15 -12.86 10.03
N ALA A 291 13.30 -12.91 8.70
CA ALA A 291 12.87 -14.03 7.86
C ALA A 291 13.81 -15.23 7.92
N GLY A 292 15.04 -15.08 8.42
CA GLY A 292 16.08 -16.12 8.35
C GLY A 292 16.57 -16.37 6.93
N LEU A 293 16.60 -15.33 6.09
CA LEU A 293 16.96 -15.37 4.67
C LEU A 293 18.19 -14.50 4.39
N GLY A 294 18.92 -14.84 3.33
CA GLY A 294 19.93 -14.02 2.71
C GLY A 294 19.40 -13.22 1.51
N PRO A 295 20.15 -12.25 0.99
CA PRO A 295 19.78 -11.52 -0.22
C PRO A 295 19.57 -12.45 -1.43
N GLU A 296 20.34 -13.54 -1.51
CA GLU A 296 20.26 -14.56 -2.57
C GLU A 296 18.95 -15.38 -2.54
N ASP A 297 18.21 -15.32 -1.43
CA ASP A 297 16.93 -16.03 -1.31
C ASP A 297 15.75 -15.19 -1.82
N ILE A 298 15.96 -13.91 -2.16
CA ILE A 298 14.90 -13.01 -2.64
C ILE A 298 14.82 -13.07 -4.17
N ASP A 299 13.66 -13.44 -4.67
CA ASP A 299 13.41 -13.54 -6.11
C ASP A 299 12.92 -12.21 -6.70
N VAL A 300 12.07 -11.46 -5.97
CA VAL A 300 11.53 -10.17 -6.41
C VAL A 300 11.67 -9.12 -5.31
N VAL A 301 12.15 -7.94 -5.67
CA VAL A 301 12.09 -6.72 -4.85
C VAL A 301 11.16 -5.73 -5.53
N ASN A 302 10.06 -5.42 -4.88
CA ASN A 302 9.23 -4.28 -5.26
C ASN A 302 9.73 -3.03 -4.54
N THR A 303 10.05 -2.01 -5.31
CA THR A 303 10.64 -0.77 -4.79
C THR A 303 9.59 0.23 -4.35
N HIS A 304 9.98 1.08 -3.41
CA HIS A 304 9.19 2.25 -3.04
C HIS A 304 9.21 3.34 -4.11
N ALA A 305 10.30 3.51 -4.82
CA ALA A 305 10.59 4.57 -5.80
C ALA A 305 9.36 5.34 -6.32
N THR A 306 9.34 6.66 -6.08
CA THR A 306 8.17 7.53 -6.28
C THR A 306 8.29 8.44 -7.50
N ALA A 307 9.28 8.21 -8.37
CA ALA A 307 9.66 9.07 -9.48
C ALA A 307 10.24 10.43 -9.03
N THR A 308 10.83 10.51 -7.84
CA THR A 308 11.62 11.64 -7.38
C THR A 308 13.11 11.37 -7.59
N HIS A 309 13.90 12.40 -7.93
CA HIS A 309 15.34 12.20 -8.19
C HIS A 309 16.05 11.58 -6.99
N ALA A 310 15.95 12.19 -5.81
CA ALA A 310 16.63 11.72 -4.61
C ALA A 310 16.04 10.40 -4.07
N GLY A 311 14.70 10.24 -4.09
CA GLY A 311 14.04 9.05 -3.57
C GLY A 311 14.47 7.79 -4.29
N ASP A 312 14.41 7.83 -5.61
CA ASP A 312 14.71 6.66 -6.45
C ASP A 312 16.20 6.28 -6.41
N SER A 313 17.11 7.27 -6.54
CA SER A 313 18.55 7.00 -6.53
C SER A 313 19.05 6.49 -5.18
N LEU A 314 18.55 7.04 -4.06
CA LEU A 314 18.95 6.61 -2.71
C LEU A 314 18.40 5.20 -2.38
N GLU A 315 17.18 4.85 -2.82
CA GLU A 315 16.69 3.49 -2.67
C GLU A 315 17.53 2.49 -3.48
N ILE A 316 17.87 2.81 -4.73
CA ILE A 316 18.75 1.95 -5.54
C ILE A 316 20.13 1.82 -4.92
N GLN A 317 20.68 2.90 -4.34
CA GLN A 317 21.93 2.81 -3.58
C GLN A 317 21.82 1.81 -2.41
N ALA A 318 20.73 1.86 -1.64
CA ALA A 318 20.45 0.93 -0.54
C ALA A 318 20.34 -0.52 -1.04
N LEU A 319 19.62 -0.73 -2.15
CA LEU A 319 19.46 -2.06 -2.75
C LEU A 319 20.77 -2.60 -3.34
N ARG A 320 21.59 -1.78 -3.99
CA ARG A 320 22.93 -2.17 -4.46
C ARG A 320 23.80 -2.64 -3.29
N GLU A 321 23.74 -1.97 -2.14
CA GLU A 321 24.50 -2.36 -0.95
C GLU A 321 24.07 -3.71 -0.38
N VAL A 322 22.76 -4.03 -0.42
CA VAL A 322 22.23 -5.28 0.13
C VAL A 322 22.32 -6.43 -0.87
N PHE A 323 22.06 -6.19 -2.16
CA PHE A 323 21.91 -7.20 -3.20
C PHE A 323 23.09 -7.25 -4.19
N ALA A 324 24.26 -6.68 -3.85
CA ALA A 324 25.43 -6.60 -4.73
C ALA A 324 25.79 -7.93 -5.41
N ASP A 325 25.73 -9.02 -4.65
CA ASP A 325 26.09 -10.35 -5.10
C ASP A 325 24.93 -11.19 -5.65
N SER A 326 23.68 -10.72 -5.47
CA SER A 326 22.52 -11.44 -5.97
C SER A 326 22.42 -11.35 -7.50
N ARG A 327 22.41 -12.53 -8.16
CA ARG A 327 22.30 -12.62 -9.62
C ARG A 327 20.90 -12.92 -10.11
N LYS A 328 20.00 -13.34 -9.21
CA LYS A 328 18.65 -13.81 -9.55
C LYS A 328 17.53 -12.88 -9.12
N THR A 329 17.80 -11.91 -8.25
CA THR A 329 16.79 -10.98 -7.75
C THR A 329 16.34 -10.03 -8.87
N TYR A 330 15.06 -10.03 -9.16
CA TYR A 330 14.42 -9.08 -10.08
C TYR A 330 13.90 -7.89 -9.30
N VAL A 331 13.99 -6.71 -9.90
CA VAL A 331 13.55 -5.46 -9.27
C VAL A 331 12.45 -4.83 -10.13
N ASN A 332 11.35 -4.42 -9.51
CA ASN A 332 10.26 -3.76 -10.21
C ASN A 332 9.64 -2.62 -9.38
N ASN A 333 8.72 -1.87 -10.01
CA ASN A 333 7.98 -0.79 -9.36
C ASN A 333 6.54 -0.78 -9.84
N THR A 334 5.59 -0.82 -8.90
CA THR A 334 4.16 -0.79 -9.19
C THR A 334 3.61 0.63 -9.35
N LYS A 335 4.26 1.64 -8.71
CA LYS A 335 3.81 3.05 -8.79
C LYS A 335 3.86 3.63 -10.18
N SER A 336 4.68 3.08 -11.08
CA SER A 336 4.71 3.51 -12.48
C SER A 336 3.34 3.38 -13.17
N PHE A 337 2.47 2.47 -12.71
CA PHE A 337 1.14 2.23 -13.25
C PHE A 337 0.03 3.04 -12.57
N ILE A 338 0.11 3.21 -11.26
CA ILE A 338 -1.00 3.72 -10.45
C ILE A 338 -0.70 5.07 -9.79
N GLY A 339 0.51 5.58 -9.92
CA GLY A 339 0.97 6.69 -9.09
C GLY A 339 1.28 6.24 -7.65
N HIS A 340 1.43 7.21 -6.78
CA HIS A 340 1.73 6.99 -5.36
C HIS A 340 0.46 7.09 -4.52
N ALA A 341 -0.08 5.93 -4.12
CA ALA A 341 -1.28 5.82 -3.29
C ALA A 341 -0.98 5.99 -1.78
N MET A 342 0.02 6.79 -1.42
CA MET A 342 0.35 7.21 -0.05
C MET A 342 0.29 6.04 0.96
N GLY A 343 -0.60 6.11 1.96
CA GLY A 343 -0.76 5.07 2.98
C GLY A 343 -1.20 3.70 2.44
N ALA A 344 -1.83 3.64 1.27
CA ALA A 344 -2.20 2.39 0.60
C ALA A 344 -1.05 1.77 -0.20
N ALA A 345 0.02 2.55 -0.49
CA ALA A 345 1.04 2.19 -1.46
C ALA A 345 1.64 0.80 -1.22
N GLY A 346 2.24 0.56 -0.06
CA GLY A 346 2.89 -0.73 0.23
C GLY A 346 1.94 -1.93 0.16
N ALA A 347 0.67 -1.75 0.53
CA ALA A 347 -0.32 -2.82 0.44
C ALA A 347 -0.71 -3.12 -1.01
N LEU A 348 -0.97 -2.10 -1.85
CA LEU A 348 -1.25 -2.29 -3.28
C LEU A 348 -0.07 -2.90 -4.03
N GLU A 349 1.13 -2.46 -3.71
CA GLU A 349 2.37 -2.93 -4.32
C GLU A 349 2.64 -4.41 -4.04
N LEU A 350 2.44 -4.85 -2.80
CA LEU A 350 2.50 -6.26 -2.46
C LEU A 350 1.44 -7.06 -3.24
N ALA A 351 0.19 -6.57 -3.30
CA ALA A 351 -0.88 -7.24 -4.04
C ALA A 351 -0.53 -7.41 -5.52
N GLY A 352 0.07 -6.40 -6.18
CA GLY A 352 0.50 -6.48 -7.57
C GLY A 352 1.57 -7.55 -7.84
N ASN A 353 2.34 -7.92 -6.81
CA ASN A 353 3.42 -8.91 -6.92
C ASN A 353 3.01 -10.33 -6.47
N LEU A 354 2.02 -10.49 -5.58
CA LEU A 354 1.58 -11.82 -5.09
C LEU A 354 1.27 -12.84 -6.21
N PRO A 355 0.58 -12.46 -7.31
CA PRO A 355 0.27 -13.43 -8.37
C PRO A 355 1.50 -14.02 -9.07
N SER A 356 2.67 -13.38 -8.97
CA SER A 356 3.93 -13.93 -9.51
C SER A 356 4.31 -15.28 -8.89
N PHE A 357 3.79 -15.61 -7.71
CA PHE A 357 3.95 -16.92 -7.11
C PHE A 357 3.30 -18.04 -7.94
N GLU A 358 2.22 -17.71 -8.68
CA GLU A 358 1.47 -18.69 -9.48
C GLU A 358 1.89 -18.65 -10.95
N ASP A 359 2.00 -17.45 -11.54
CA ASP A 359 2.26 -17.32 -12.97
C ASP A 359 3.76 -17.27 -13.32
N GLY A 360 4.63 -17.04 -12.33
CA GLY A 360 6.09 -16.96 -12.57
C GLY A 360 6.52 -15.72 -13.37
N ILE A 361 5.69 -14.67 -13.40
CA ILE A 361 5.95 -13.46 -14.18
C ILE A 361 6.22 -12.30 -13.23
N VAL A 362 7.25 -11.51 -13.49
CA VAL A 362 7.52 -10.24 -12.81
C VAL A 362 7.01 -9.10 -13.69
N HIS A 363 6.05 -8.30 -13.17
CA HIS A 363 5.56 -7.14 -13.89
C HIS A 363 6.64 -6.05 -13.98
N PRO A 364 6.63 -5.21 -15.02
CA PRO A 364 7.68 -4.21 -15.21
C PRO A 364 7.47 -2.96 -14.33
N THR A 365 8.48 -2.09 -14.38
CA THR A 365 8.35 -0.64 -14.23
C THR A 365 8.10 -0.07 -15.61
N ILE A 366 7.00 0.64 -15.84
CA ILE A 366 6.72 1.31 -17.14
C ILE A 366 7.21 2.75 -17.15
N ASN A 367 7.18 3.37 -18.34
CA ASN A 367 7.55 4.78 -18.57
C ASN A 367 9.04 5.10 -18.42
N VAL A 368 9.90 4.11 -18.48
CA VAL A 368 11.35 4.32 -18.49
C VAL A 368 11.81 4.37 -19.95
N GLU A 369 11.95 5.57 -20.49
CA GLU A 369 12.47 5.82 -21.84
C GLU A 369 14.00 5.94 -21.81
N ASN A 370 14.54 6.60 -20.78
CA ASN A 370 15.96 6.79 -20.52
C ASN A 370 16.25 6.42 -19.07
N LEU A 371 16.84 5.25 -18.83
CA LEU A 371 17.22 4.85 -17.48
C LEU A 371 18.28 5.81 -16.90
N ASP A 372 17.97 6.37 -15.72
CA ASP A 372 18.95 7.16 -14.99
C ASP A 372 20.13 6.28 -14.55
N PRO A 373 21.40 6.62 -14.88
CA PRO A 373 22.56 5.84 -14.46
C PRO A 373 22.67 5.66 -12.93
N GLU A 374 22.15 6.60 -12.14
CA GLU A 374 22.10 6.48 -10.67
C GLU A 374 21.07 5.42 -10.21
N CYS A 375 20.11 5.10 -11.07
CA CYS A 375 19.06 4.10 -10.81
C CYS A 375 19.36 2.74 -11.45
N GLU A 376 20.51 2.53 -12.09
CA GLU A 376 20.86 1.25 -12.71
C GLU A 376 21.06 0.18 -11.64
N ILE A 377 20.31 -0.92 -11.71
CA ILE A 377 20.50 -2.12 -10.89
C ILE A 377 20.27 -3.37 -11.74
N ARG A 378 20.98 -4.46 -11.41
CA ARG A 378 20.84 -5.72 -12.15
C ARG A 378 19.38 -6.22 -12.09
N ASN A 379 18.90 -6.77 -13.21
CA ASN A 379 17.58 -7.35 -13.37
C ASN A 379 16.43 -6.38 -13.04
N LEU A 380 16.63 -5.08 -13.23
CA LEU A 380 15.54 -4.11 -13.21
C LEU A 380 14.61 -4.40 -14.40
N VAL A 381 13.34 -4.73 -14.10
CA VAL A 381 12.35 -5.10 -15.13
C VAL A 381 11.70 -3.85 -15.68
N LEU A 382 11.97 -3.51 -16.94
CA LEU A 382 11.55 -2.27 -17.57
C LEU A 382 10.57 -2.51 -18.73
N ASN A 383 9.49 -1.75 -18.77
CA ASN A 383 8.52 -1.60 -19.85
C ASN A 383 7.81 -2.88 -20.35
N LYS A 384 8.34 -4.06 -20.08
CA LYS A 384 7.72 -5.36 -20.43
C LYS A 384 7.87 -6.35 -19.27
N PRO A 385 6.85 -7.18 -19.02
CA PRO A 385 6.97 -8.23 -18.03
C PRO A 385 8.02 -9.27 -18.43
N VAL A 386 8.59 -9.93 -17.43
CA VAL A 386 9.61 -10.97 -17.61
C VAL A 386 9.12 -12.27 -17.00
N GLU A 387 9.10 -13.34 -17.79
CA GLU A 387 8.87 -14.70 -17.30
C GLU A 387 10.14 -15.22 -16.63
N VAL A 388 10.07 -15.47 -15.33
CA VAL A 388 11.20 -15.95 -14.52
C VAL A 388 11.02 -17.40 -14.12
N GLY A 389 9.87 -17.99 -14.45
CA GLY A 389 9.51 -19.37 -14.24
C GLY A 389 9.05 -19.68 -12.81
N LYS A 390 9.85 -19.42 -11.79
CA LYS A 390 9.46 -19.67 -10.40
C LYS A 390 9.84 -18.51 -9.51
N VAL A 391 8.83 -17.94 -8.85
CA VAL A 391 8.97 -16.93 -7.78
C VAL A 391 8.58 -17.60 -6.46
N ARG A 392 9.45 -17.51 -5.46
CA ARG A 392 9.23 -18.06 -4.11
C ARG A 392 9.19 -16.99 -3.04
N THR A 393 9.84 -15.85 -3.28
CA THR A 393 9.98 -14.80 -2.28
C THR A 393 9.84 -13.43 -2.90
N ILE A 394 9.09 -12.58 -2.23
CA ILE A 394 8.87 -11.17 -2.59
C ILE A 394 9.28 -10.33 -1.39
N LEU A 395 10.15 -9.35 -1.61
CA LEU A 395 10.47 -8.30 -0.67
C LEU A 395 9.79 -7.01 -1.13
N ASN A 396 9.00 -6.40 -0.25
CA ASN A 396 8.21 -5.20 -0.54
C ASN A 396 8.68 -4.03 0.33
N ASN A 397 9.24 -3.00 -0.31
CA ASN A 397 9.73 -1.80 0.35
C ASN A 397 8.65 -0.74 0.49
N SER A 398 8.62 -0.05 1.62
CA SER A 398 7.87 1.19 1.80
C SER A 398 8.66 2.13 2.67
N PHE A 399 8.95 3.32 2.15
CA PHE A 399 9.72 4.36 2.84
C PHE A 399 8.89 5.64 2.89
N GLY A 400 8.87 6.30 4.02
CA GLY A 400 7.97 7.43 4.23
C GLY A 400 8.68 8.68 4.72
N MET A 401 8.05 9.83 4.48
CA MET A 401 8.50 11.11 5.04
C MET A 401 8.69 11.01 6.56
N VAL A 402 9.51 11.91 7.11
CA VAL A 402 9.96 11.90 8.49
C VAL A 402 10.76 10.62 8.83
N GLY A 403 11.26 9.94 7.78
CA GLY A 403 12.24 8.86 7.86
C GLY A 403 11.70 7.54 8.41
N ILE A 404 10.45 7.19 8.21
CA ILE A 404 9.91 5.88 8.57
C ILE A 404 10.15 4.87 7.44
N ASN A 405 10.73 3.71 7.76
CA ASN A 405 10.96 2.61 6.82
C ASN A 405 10.24 1.35 7.30
N ALA A 406 9.53 0.67 6.40
CA ALA A 406 8.89 -0.61 6.65
C ALA A 406 9.05 -1.55 5.46
N VAL A 407 9.62 -2.71 5.70
CA VAL A 407 9.90 -3.75 4.69
C VAL A 407 9.21 -5.04 5.11
N THR A 408 8.51 -5.69 4.20
CA THR A 408 7.89 -7.00 4.41
C THR A 408 8.46 -8.02 3.42
N ILE A 409 8.63 -9.27 3.86
CA ILE A 409 9.04 -10.39 3.03
C ILE A 409 7.94 -11.44 3.08
N VAL A 410 7.43 -11.78 1.89
CA VAL A 410 6.38 -12.79 1.72
C VAL A 410 6.95 -13.96 0.92
N GLY A 411 6.67 -15.15 1.36
CA GLY A 411 7.06 -16.39 0.67
C GLY A 411 5.86 -17.11 0.09
N LYS A 412 6.08 -17.82 -1.03
CA LYS A 412 5.10 -18.76 -1.56
C LYS A 412 4.86 -19.87 -0.53
N TYR A 413 3.60 -20.13 -0.27
CA TYR A 413 3.22 -21.30 0.53
C TYR A 413 3.28 -22.55 -0.36
N GLU A 414 4.05 -23.56 0.03
CA GLU A 414 4.24 -24.80 -0.77
C GLU A 414 3.55 -26.04 -0.14
N GLY A 415 2.64 -25.85 0.88
CA GLY A 415 1.91 -26.95 1.52
C GLY A 415 2.49 -27.39 2.85
#